data_3f45c0b91158f225a2752feb3936ac8d
#
_entry.id   3f45c0b91158f225a2752feb3936ac8d
#
_cell.length_a   1.000
_cell.length_b   1.000
_cell.length_c   1.000
_cell.angle_alpha   90.00
_cell.angle_beta   90.00
_cell.angle_gamma   90.00
#
_symmetry.space_group_name_H-M   'P 1'
#
loop_
_entity.id
_entity.type
_entity.pdbx_description
1 polymer ?
#
loop_
_entity_poly.entity_id
_entity_poly.type
_entity_poly.pdbx_seq_one_letter_code
_entity_poly.pdbx_strand_id
1 'polypeptide(L)'
;MPVGVDPHEVIASADGKTAYVTNYGGGSYHELNVIDLVAQKALPDIDTRPLFGPHGLVFVNGKAWFTAEGSKSVGSYDPASGKLDWSLGTGQDRTHMLFVTADAKKIYTTNVSSGTVSILTDTLIQPGRMAPPNAKPRKDWTQTVIPVGKGSEGFDVSPDGSQLWTAASEDGMVYIIDPAAKMLKAKIDAKAVGANRLKFTPNGKQVFISSLRTGDLFIFDVASRKEIRRLKIGRGAAGILMDPDGSRAFVASSADNFVAIVDLKSLEITNRLDVGPVPDGLAWAIRP
;
A
#
# COMPACT_ATOMS: atom_id res chain seq x y z
N MET A 1 -21.02 -5.42 7.30
CA MET A 1 -21.74 -4.87 6.14
C MET A 1 -21.21 -5.55 4.89
N PRO A 2 -22.02 -5.91 3.93
CA PRO A 2 -21.53 -6.48 2.68
C PRO A 2 -20.74 -5.39 1.91
N VAL A 3 -19.61 -5.79 1.37
CA VAL A 3 -18.75 -4.99 0.51
C VAL A 3 -18.36 -5.87 -0.65
N GLY A 4 -18.76 -5.56 -1.86
CA GLY A 4 -18.39 -6.26 -3.09
C GLY A 4 -18.17 -7.78 -3.00
N VAL A 5 -17.56 -8.33 -4.02
CA VAL A 5 -17.35 -9.81 -4.12
C VAL A 5 -15.88 -10.17 -3.83
N ASP A 6 -14.96 -9.25 -4.05
CA ASP A 6 -13.51 -9.48 -3.90
C ASP A 6 -12.84 -8.23 -3.29
N PRO A 7 -13.16 -7.91 -2.01
CA PRO A 7 -12.57 -6.76 -1.33
C PRO A 7 -11.10 -7.04 -0.97
N HIS A 8 -10.22 -6.07 -1.21
CA HIS A 8 -8.79 -6.19 -0.91
C HIS A 8 -8.31 -5.16 0.12
N GLU A 9 -8.34 -3.88 -0.22
CA GLU A 9 -7.86 -2.83 0.68
C GLU A 9 -9.01 -1.97 1.18
N VAL A 10 -8.85 -1.47 2.40
CA VAL A 10 -9.77 -0.54 3.04
C VAL A 10 -9.03 0.65 3.59
N ILE A 11 -9.63 1.84 3.50
CA ILE A 11 -9.12 3.07 4.13
C ILE A 11 -10.25 3.92 4.67
N ALA A 12 -10.03 4.61 5.79
CA ALA A 12 -10.96 5.59 6.32
C ALA A 12 -10.62 7.01 5.85
N SER A 13 -11.64 7.84 5.68
CA SER A 13 -11.48 9.29 5.52
C SER A 13 -10.82 9.91 6.76
N ALA A 14 -10.19 11.07 6.59
CA ALA A 14 -9.46 11.74 7.67
C ALA A 14 -10.34 12.11 8.87
N ASP A 15 -11.64 12.34 8.67
CA ASP A 15 -12.61 12.62 9.73
C ASP A 15 -13.21 11.35 10.37
N GLY A 16 -12.79 10.18 9.92
CA GLY A 16 -13.25 8.89 10.44
C GLY A 16 -14.69 8.52 10.14
N LYS A 17 -15.38 9.26 9.25
CA LYS A 17 -16.82 9.06 9.00
C LYS A 17 -17.11 8.11 7.84
N THR A 18 -16.19 8.00 6.88
CA THR A 18 -16.38 7.21 5.66
C THR A 18 -15.23 6.22 5.50
N ALA A 19 -15.54 5.00 5.11
CA ALA A 19 -14.53 4.07 4.61
C ALA A 19 -14.75 3.79 3.13
N TYR A 20 -13.64 3.59 2.43
CA TYR A 20 -13.58 3.15 1.04
C TYR A 20 -12.94 1.78 1.01
N VAL A 21 -13.47 0.90 0.16
CA VAL A 21 -12.97 -0.47 0.00
C VAL A 21 -12.78 -0.73 -1.49
N THR A 22 -11.62 -1.21 -1.88
CA THR A 22 -11.36 -1.62 -3.27
C THR A 22 -11.98 -2.98 -3.53
N ASN A 23 -12.68 -3.12 -4.66
CA ASN A 23 -13.25 -4.36 -5.12
C ASN A 23 -12.50 -4.80 -6.39
N TYR A 24 -11.60 -5.79 -6.23
CA TYR A 24 -10.55 -6.06 -7.23
C TYR A 24 -11.05 -6.93 -8.39
N GLY A 25 -11.74 -8.03 -8.09
CA GLY A 25 -12.29 -8.95 -9.07
C GLY A 25 -11.26 -9.53 -10.04
N GLY A 26 -10.08 -9.90 -9.53
CA GLY A 26 -9.01 -10.42 -10.37
C GLY A 26 -8.52 -9.41 -11.44
N GLY A 27 -8.66 -8.11 -11.20
CA GLY A 27 -8.29 -7.04 -12.13
C GLY A 27 -9.41 -6.59 -13.07
N SER A 28 -10.63 -7.14 -12.95
CA SER A 28 -11.73 -6.87 -13.88
C SER A 28 -12.85 -5.98 -13.32
N TYR A 29 -12.95 -5.86 -11.99
CA TYR A 29 -13.97 -4.98 -11.39
C TYR A 29 -13.55 -3.51 -11.47
N HIS A 30 -14.50 -2.64 -11.20
CA HIS A 30 -14.31 -1.20 -11.37
C HIS A 30 -15.09 -0.39 -10.32
N GLU A 31 -15.19 -0.92 -9.08
CA GLU A 31 -15.90 -0.24 -8.01
C GLU A 31 -15.02 -0.01 -6.78
N LEU A 32 -15.22 1.13 -6.13
CA LEU A 32 -14.89 1.34 -4.73
C LEU A 32 -16.20 1.30 -3.95
N ASN A 33 -16.32 0.34 -3.02
CA ASN A 33 -17.45 0.35 -2.11
C ASN A 33 -17.25 1.43 -1.05
N VAL A 34 -18.36 2.07 -0.64
CA VAL A 34 -18.34 3.17 0.31
C VAL A 34 -19.18 2.82 1.53
N ILE A 35 -18.65 3.07 2.71
CA ILE A 35 -19.29 2.77 3.99
C ILE A 35 -19.38 4.04 4.82
N ASP A 36 -20.60 4.37 5.27
CA ASP A 36 -20.83 5.33 6.35
C ASP A 36 -20.49 4.65 7.68
N LEU A 37 -19.37 5.04 8.30
CA LEU A 37 -18.89 4.46 9.55
C LEU A 37 -19.71 4.92 10.76
N VAL A 38 -20.39 6.06 10.68
CA VAL A 38 -21.26 6.60 11.75
C VAL A 38 -22.60 5.86 11.75
N ALA A 39 -23.26 5.81 10.60
CA ALA A 39 -24.55 5.12 10.45
C ALA A 39 -24.41 3.60 10.28
N GLN A 40 -23.18 3.10 10.13
CA GLN A 40 -22.86 1.69 9.91
C GLN A 40 -23.66 1.07 8.74
N LYS A 41 -23.64 1.74 7.59
CA LYS A 41 -24.37 1.32 6.39
C LYS A 41 -23.55 1.50 5.13
N ALA A 42 -23.82 0.68 4.12
CA ALA A 42 -23.29 0.88 2.78
C ALA A 42 -23.89 2.15 2.14
N LEU A 43 -23.06 2.89 1.45
CA LEU A 43 -23.43 4.00 0.56
C LEU A 43 -23.32 3.54 -0.90
N PRO A 44 -23.81 4.34 -1.87
CA PRO A 44 -23.60 4.03 -3.28
C PRO A 44 -22.13 3.86 -3.64
N ASP A 45 -21.83 2.84 -4.43
CA ASP A 45 -20.50 2.55 -4.91
C ASP A 45 -19.99 3.62 -5.88
N ILE A 46 -18.68 3.79 -5.91
CA ILE A 46 -17.99 4.67 -6.84
C ILE A 46 -17.56 3.86 -8.06
N ASP A 47 -18.07 4.21 -9.24
CA ASP A 47 -17.61 3.64 -10.50
C ASP A 47 -16.25 4.24 -10.88
N THR A 48 -15.23 3.38 -10.97
CA THR A 48 -13.86 3.80 -11.29
C THR A 48 -13.53 3.78 -12.78
N ARG A 49 -14.49 3.43 -13.66
CA ARG A 49 -14.24 3.39 -15.11
C ARG A 49 -13.70 4.71 -15.66
N PRO A 50 -12.71 4.68 -16.56
CA PRO A 50 -12.17 3.50 -17.27
C PRO A 50 -11.05 2.77 -16.55
N LEU A 51 -10.90 2.90 -15.23
CA LEU A 51 -9.87 2.26 -14.43
C LEU A 51 -10.43 0.94 -13.85
N PHE A 52 -9.79 -0.18 -14.19
CA PHE A 52 -10.20 -1.52 -13.78
C PHE A 52 -9.24 -2.14 -12.77
N GLY A 53 -9.76 -3.01 -11.91
CA GLY A 53 -9.02 -3.72 -10.88
C GLY A 53 -8.47 -2.79 -9.80
N PRO A 54 -9.32 -1.97 -9.12
CA PRO A 54 -8.85 -1.16 -8.00
C PRO A 54 -8.32 -2.07 -6.89
N HIS A 55 -7.09 -1.79 -6.40
CA HIS A 55 -6.44 -2.63 -5.41
C HIS A 55 -5.85 -1.82 -4.25
N GLY A 56 -4.60 -1.33 -4.34
CA GLY A 56 -4.00 -0.52 -3.30
C GLY A 56 -4.79 0.78 -3.07
N LEU A 57 -4.93 1.22 -1.81
CA LEU A 57 -5.82 2.32 -1.43
C LEU A 57 -5.22 3.15 -0.31
N VAL A 58 -5.21 4.47 -0.44
CA VAL A 58 -4.85 5.41 0.62
C VAL A 58 -5.73 6.67 0.58
N PHE A 59 -5.91 7.33 1.72
CA PHE A 59 -6.64 8.60 1.79
C PHE A 59 -5.67 9.72 2.14
N VAL A 60 -5.42 10.62 1.20
CA VAL A 60 -4.44 11.70 1.35
C VAL A 60 -5.00 12.98 0.74
N ASN A 61 -4.82 14.09 1.45
CA ASN A 61 -5.21 15.42 1.00
C ASN A 61 -6.69 15.50 0.55
N GLY A 62 -7.58 14.86 1.33
CA GLY A 62 -9.03 14.86 1.09
C GLY A 62 -9.52 13.94 -0.02
N LYS A 63 -8.65 13.12 -0.61
CA LYS A 63 -8.97 12.23 -1.73
C LYS A 63 -8.65 10.78 -1.44
N ALA A 64 -9.43 9.87 -2.02
CA ALA A 64 -9.11 8.45 -2.06
C ALA A 64 -8.25 8.18 -3.31
N TRP A 65 -7.01 7.76 -3.10
CA TRP A 65 -6.06 7.37 -4.15
C TRP A 65 -6.01 5.86 -4.23
N PHE A 66 -6.01 5.32 -5.44
CA PHE A 66 -6.01 3.88 -5.65
C PHE A 66 -5.16 3.47 -6.85
N THR A 67 -4.63 2.25 -6.79
CA THR A 67 -4.07 1.59 -7.96
C THR A 67 -5.19 0.89 -8.73
N ALA A 68 -5.06 0.82 -10.04
CA ALA A 68 -5.94 0.08 -10.94
C ALA A 68 -5.11 -0.92 -11.73
N GLU A 69 -4.99 -2.15 -11.20
CA GLU A 69 -4.09 -3.18 -11.75
C GLU A 69 -4.42 -3.54 -13.20
N GLY A 70 -5.71 -3.75 -13.49
CA GLY A 70 -6.18 -4.08 -14.83
C GLY A 70 -5.89 -2.99 -15.87
N SER A 71 -5.80 -1.74 -15.41
CA SER A 71 -5.49 -0.58 -16.26
C SER A 71 -4.03 -0.12 -16.16
N LYS A 72 -3.19 -0.80 -15.35
CA LYS A 72 -1.77 -0.42 -15.13
C LYS A 72 -1.61 1.06 -14.76
N SER A 73 -2.45 1.54 -13.85
CA SER A 73 -2.63 2.96 -13.58
C SER A 73 -2.77 3.23 -12.09
N VAL A 74 -2.65 4.51 -11.74
CA VAL A 74 -3.09 5.08 -10.46
C VAL A 74 -4.21 6.06 -10.76
N GLY A 75 -5.23 6.12 -9.90
CA GLY A 75 -6.33 7.07 -9.96
C GLY A 75 -6.58 7.76 -8.64
N SER A 76 -7.32 8.87 -8.66
CA SER A 76 -7.86 9.50 -7.46
C SER A 76 -9.33 9.83 -7.63
N TYR A 77 -10.06 9.65 -6.52
CA TYR A 77 -11.45 10.07 -6.36
C TYR A 77 -11.52 11.21 -5.36
N ASP A 78 -12.18 12.28 -5.76
CA ASP A 78 -12.44 13.43 -4.90
C ASP A 78 -13.87 13.37 -4.35
N PRO A 79 -14.05 13.07 -3.05
CA PRO A 79 -15.37 13.03 -2.43
C PRO A 79 -16.12 14.37 -2.46
N ALA A 80 -15.41 15.49 -2.49
CA ALA A 80 -16.05 16.81 -2.51
C ALA A 80 -16.74 17.11 -3.86
N SER A 81 -16.16 16.65 -4.96
CA SER A 81 -16.75 16.79 -6.28
C SER A 81 -17.54 15.56 -6.74
N GLY A 82 -17.37 14.42 -6.06
CA GLY A 82 -17.98 13.14 -6.45
C GLY A 82 -17.43 12.57 -7.76
N LYS A 83 -16.16 12.86 -8.09
CA LYS A 83 -15.59 12.48 -9.40
C LYS A 83 -14.20 11.84 -9.26
N LEU A 84 -13.87 11.00 -10.23
CA LEU A 84 -12.48 10.69 -10.54
C LEU A 84 -11.87 11.95 -11.16
N ASP A 85 -10.91 12.56 -10.49
CA ASP A 85 -10.38 13.86 -10.88
C ASP A 85 -8.96 13.80 -11.44
N TRP A 86 -8.29 12.65 -11.29
CA TRP A 86 -6.95 12.45 -11.81
C TRP A 86 -6.67 10.97 -12.07
N SER A 87 -5.86 10.70 -13.10
CA SER A 87 -5.31 9.37 -13.34
C SER A 87 -3.98 9.44 -14.09
N LEU A 88 -3.12 8.44 -13.89
CA LEU A 88 -1.85 8.31 -14.58
C LEU A 88 -1.51 6.84 -14.82
N GLY A 89 -1.22 6.49 -16.07
CA GLY A 89 -0.73 5.16 -16.43
C GLY A 89 0.71 4.97 -15.98
N THR A 90 1.01 3.84 -15.34
CA THR A 90 2.37 3.43 -14.97
C THR A 90 3.03 2.62 -16.08
N GLY A 91 2.23 1.98 -16.93
CA GLY A 91 2.70 1.03 -17.94
C GLY A 91 3.32 -0.23 -17.34
N GLN A 92 3.18 -0.45 -16.04
CA GLN A 92 3.76 -1.57 -15.31
C GLN A 92 2.70 -2.64 -15.02
N ASP A 93 3.08 -3.91 -15.11
CA ASP A 93 2.17 -5.03 -14.85
C ASP A 93 1.94 -5.23 -13.35
N ARG A 94 0.65 -5.32 -12.99
CA ARG A 94 0.16 -5.40 -11.62
C ARG A 94 0.69 -4.25 -10.75
N THR A 95 0.36 -3.00 -11.15
CA THR A 95 0.52 -1.83 -10.29
C THR A 95 -0.37 -2.00 -9.07
N HIS A 96 0.22 -2.39 -7.94
CA HIS A 96 -0.46 -3.08 -6.84
C HIS A 96 -0.74 -2.18 -5.64
N MET A 97 0.27 -1.87 -4.85
CA MET A 97 0.13 -0.97 -3.69
C MET A 97 0.63 0.43 -4.04
N LEU A 98 0.14 1.42 -3.29
CA LEU A 98 0.61 2.79 -3.45
C LEU A 98 0.86 3.47 -2.10
N PHE A 99 1.73 4.46 -2.16
CA PHE A 99 1.93 5.47 -1.12
C PHE A 99 1.90 6.85 -1.78
N VAL A 100 1.18 7.80 -1.19
CA VAL A 100 1.09 9.18 -1.67
C VAL A 100 1.64 10.10 -0.58
N THR A 101 2.57 10.99 -0.94
CA THR A 101 3.08 11.99 0.01
C THR A 101 2.00 12.96 0.46
N ALA A 102 2.11 13.51 1.67
CA ALA A 102 1.11 14.40 2.26
C ALA A 102 0.78 15.62 1.39
N ASP A 103 1.73 16.10 0.61
CA ASP A 103 1.55 17.19 -0.37
C ASP A 103 1.01 16.72 -1.73
N ALA A 104 0.75 15.43 -1.88
CA ALA A 104 0.30 14.74 -3.10
C ALA A 104 1.18 14.99 -4.34
N LYS A 105 2.49 15.30 -4.15
CA LYS A 105 3.42 15.55 -5.26
C LYS A 105 4.27 14.34 -5.64
N LYS A 106 4.29 13.31 -4.80
CA LYS A 106 4.96 12.05 -5.12
C LYS A 106 4.05 10.88 -4.83
N ILE A 107 4.07 9.90 -5.73
CA ILE A 107 3.36 8.65 -5.58
C ILE A 107 4.38 7.53 -5.80
N TYR A 108 4.41 6.56 -4.90
CA TYR A 108 5.19 5.36 -5.04
C TYR A 108 4.27 4.19 -5.28
N THR A 109 4.63 3.27 -6.18
CA THR A 109 3.89 2.03 -6.39
C THR A 109 4.81 0.84 -6.48
N THR A 110 4.36 -0.31 -5.98
CA THR A 110 4.93 -1.60 -6.34
C THR A 110 4.21 -2.15 -7.56
N ASN A 111 4.96 -2.84 -8.43
CA ASN A 111 4.44 -3.43 -9.66
C ASN A 111 4.87 -4.90 -9.68
N VAL A 112 3.98 -5.76 -9.21
CA VAL A 112 4.26 -7.14 -8.78
C VAL A 112 4.85 -7.99 -9.91
N SER A 113 4.16 -8.04 -11.05
CA SER A 113 4.58 -8.87 -12.18
C SER A 113 5.76 -8.26 -12.95
N SER A 114 5.86 -6.92 -12.98
CA SER A 114 7.03 -6.25 -13.56
C SER A 114 8.29 -6.37 -12.68
N GLY A 115 8.14 -6.67 -11.38
CA GLY A 115 9.28 -6.70 -10.45
C GLY A 115 9.93 -5.33 -10.30
N THR A 116 9.13 -4.28 -10.15
CA THR A 116 9.60 -2.89 -10.11
C THR A 116 8.87 -2.07 -9.05
N VAL A 117 9.52 -0.97 -8.65
CA VAL A 117 8.89 0.13 -7.92
C VAL A 117 8.86 1.34 -8.84
N SER A 118 7.71 2.00 -8.95
CA SER A 118 7.60 3.28 -9.66
C SER A 118 7.61 4.44 -8.68
N ILE A 119 8.37 5.48 -9.00
CA ILE A 119 8.33 6.78 -8.33
C ILE A 119 7.77 7.79 -9.32
N LEU A 120 6.53 8.22 -9.09
CA LEU A 120 5.86 9.25 -9.85
C LEU A 120 6.07 10.59 -9.13
N THR A 121 6.43 11.62 -9.87
CA THR A 121 6.73 12.94 -9.29
C THR A 121 6.05 14.04 -10.10
N ASP A 122 5.20 14.86 -9.48
CA ASP A 122 4.70 16.13 -10.05
C ASP A 122 5.86 17.11 -10.09
N THR A 123 6.25 17.54 -11.29
CA THR A 123 7.42 18.37 -11.50
C THR A 123 7.19 19.43 -12.55
N LEU A 124 8.00 20.47 -12.53
CA LEU A 124 8.02 21.51 -13.54
C LEU A 124 9.01 21.11 -14.64
N ILE A 125 8.50 20.67 -15.78
CA ILE A 125 9.32 20.30 -16.93
C ILE A 125 9.73 21.59 -17.66
N GLN A 126 11.04 21.80 -17.77
CA GLN A 126 11.60 22.90 -18.56
C GLN A 126 11.52 22.57 -20.06
N PRO A 127 11.31 23.57 -20.92
CA PRO A 127 11.35 23.35 -22.35
C PRO A 127 12.68 22.74 -22.78
N GLY A 128 12.62 21.68 -23.58
CA GLY A 128 13.80 21.02 -24.12
C GLY A 128 14.54 21.92 -25.13
N ARG A 129 15.77 21.52 -25.47
CA ARG A 129 16.65 22.28 -26.40
C ARG A 129 16.02 22.52 -27.79
N MET A 130 15.08 21.67 -28.21
CA MET A 130 14.37 21.77 -29.48
C MET A 130 12.98 22.42 -29.36
N ALA A 131 12.66 22.96 -28.22
CA ALA A 131 11.37 23.60 -28.00
C ALA A 131 11.32 24.94 -28.72
N PRO A 132 10.10 25.42 -29.10
CA PRO A 132 9.91 26.76 -29.68
C PRO A 132 10.48 27.87 -28.78
N PRO A 133 10.98 29.00 -29.32
CA PRO A 133 11.64 30.04 -28.52
C PRO A 133 10.81 30.61 -27.37
N ASN A 134 9.47 30.54 -27.47
CA ASN A 134 8.53 31.05 -26.46
C ASN A 134 7.91 29.93 -25.59
N ALA A 135 8.42 28.71 -25.66
CA ALA A 135 7.92 27.61 -24.85
C ALA A 135 8.11 27.91 -23.36
N LYS A 136 7.05 27.70 -22.60
CA LYS A 136 7.06 27.89 -21.14
C LYS A 136 7.21 26.56 -20.42
N PRO A 137 7.77 26.56 -19.20
CA PRO A 137 7.73 25.40 -18.33
C PRO A 137 6.29 24.94 -18.11
N ARG A 138 6.06 23.64 -18.06
CA ARG A 138 4.76 23.04 -17.77
C ARG A 138 4.85 22.07 -16.59
N LYS A 139 3.80 22.05 -15.77
CA LYS A 139 3.65 20.99 -14.77
C LYS A 139 3.29 19.70 -15.47
N ASP A 140 3.97 18.63 -15.07
CA ASP A 140 3.70 17.30 -15.59
C ASP A 140 4.24 16.23 -14.60
N TRP A 141 3.74 15.02 -14.73
CA TRP A 141 4.23 13.89 -13.95
C TRP A 141 5.38 13.20 -14.67
N THR A 142 6.43 12.90 -13.93
CA THR A 142 7.55 12.06 -14.40
C THR A 142 7.55 10.75 -13.64
N GLN A 143 7.98 9.69 -14.30
CA GLN A 143 8.10 8.36 -13.70
C GLN A 143 9.56 7.90 -13.72
N THR A 144 10.03 7.40 -12.58
CA THR A 144 11.27 6.63 -12.48
C THR A 144 10.89 5.21 -12.09
N VAL A 145 11.37 4.22 -12.86
CA VAL A 145 11.13 2.79 -12.60
C VAL A 145 12.40 2.17 -12.05
N ILE A 146 12.33 1.54 -10.88
CA ILE A 146 13.46 0.93 -10.18
C ILE A 146 13.24 -0.58 -10.16
N PRO A 147 14.13 -1.38 -10.75
CA PRO A 147 14.04 -2.83 -10.70
C PRO A 147 14.22 -3.36 -9.27
N VAL A 148 13.33 -4.29 -8.89
CA VAL A 148 13.36 -5.08 -7.65
C VAL A 148 13.05 -6.55 -7.98
N GLY A 149 12.78 -7.40 -7.03
CA GLY A 149 12.37 -8.78 -7.28
C GLY A 149 10.90 -8.90 -7.71
N LYS A 150 10.59 -9.92 -8.49
CA LYS A 150 9.20 -10.26 -8.82
C LYS A 150 8.42 -10.67 -7.58
N GLY A 151 7.14 -10.38 -7.60
CA GLY A 151 6.29 -10.61 -6.43
C GLY A 151 6.46 -9.56 -5.33
N SER A 152 7.02 -8.38 -5.63
CA SER A 152 7.05 -7.25 -4.70
C SER A 152 5.66 -6.65 -4.58
N GLU A 153 4.86 -7.18 -3.65
CA GLU A 153 3.48 -6.73 -3.39
C GLU A 153 3.47 -5.58 -2.39
N GLY A 154 3.74 -5.87 -1.12
CA GLY A 154 3.76 -4.89 -0.06
C GLY A 154 5.03 -4.07 -0.01
N PHE A 155 4.87 -2.81 0.33
CA PHE A 155 5.97 -1.90 0.61
C PHE A 155 5.53 -0.85 1.63
N ASP A 156 6.49 -0.16 2.19
CA ASP A 156 6.21 1.02 3.01
C ASP A 156 7.38 2.00 2.93
N VAL A 157 7.10 3.24 3.32
CA VAL A 157 8.07 4.34 3.40
C VAL A 157 8.36 4.62 4.86
N SER A 158 9.64 4.75 5.21
CA SER A 158 10.03 5.11 6.58
C SER A 158 9.37 6.44 7.01
N PRO A 159 9.03 6.62 8.29
CA PRO A 159 8.35 7.83 8.76
C PRO A 159 9.08 9.14 8.43
N ASP A 160 10.41 9.09 8.31
CA ASP A 160 11.23 10.22 7.90
C ASP A 160 11.33 10.41 6.37
N GLY A 161 10.71 9.51 5.60
CA GLY A 161 10.72 9.53 4.14
C GLY A 161 12.06 9.15 3.48
N SER A 162 13.06 8.74 4.26
CA SER A 162 14.42 8.50 3.74
C SER A 162 14.62 7.14 3.09
N GLN A 163 13.74 6.18 3.34
CA GLN A 163 13.82 4.83 2.82
C GLN A 163 12.44 4.31 2.40
N LEU A 164 12.41 3.55 1.31
CA LEU A 164 11.29 2.72 0.90
C LEU A 164 11.78 1.27 0.91
N TRP A 165 11.07 0.41 1.64
CA TRP A 165 11.36 -1.01 1.69
C TRP A 165 10.26 -1.81 1.02
N THR A 166 10.61 -2.80 0.21
CA THR A 166 9.68 -3.79 -0.34
C THR A 166 10.30 -5.19 -0.26
N ALA A 167 9.45 -6.20 -0.15
CA ALA A 167 9.88 -7.59 -0.11
C ALA A 167 9.28 -8.35 -1.30
N ALA A 168 10.11 -9.12 -1.99
CA ALA A 168 9.70 -9.90 -3.15
C ALA A 168 9.32 -11.32 -2.74
N SER A 169 8.10 -11.74 -3.08
CA SER A 169 7.54 -13.03 -2.69
C SER A 169 8.20 -14.23 -3.37
N GLU A 170 8.79 -14.05 -4.55
CA GLU A 170 9.39 -15.14 -5.32
C GLU A 170 10.78 -15.51 -4.80
N ASP A 171 11.65 -14.53 -4.51
CA ASP A 171 13.03 -14.75 -4.10
C ASP A 171 13.26 -14.57 -2.59
N GLY A 172 12.29 -14.01 -1.88
CA GLY A 172 12.37 -13.77 -0.43
C GLY A 172 13.34 -12.64 -0.04
N MET A 173 13.78 -11.84 -1.01
CA MET A 173 14.67 -10.71 -0.80
C MET A 173 13.89 -9.47 -0.37
N VAL A 174 14.53 -8.63 0.43
CA VAL A 174 14.06 -7.27 0.74
C VAL A 174 14.91 -6.27 -0.02
N TYR A 175 14.25 -5.32 -0.66
CA TYR A 175 14.85 -4.24 -1.45
C TYR A 175 14.66 -2.92 -0.75
N ILE A 176 15.75 -2.18 -0.54
CA ILE A 176 15.78 -0.87 0.10
C ILE A 176 16.10 0.18 -0.95
N ILE A 177 15.20 1.12 -1.13
CA ILE A 177 15.29 2.19 -2.11
C ILE A 177 15.48 3.52 -1.37
N ASP A 178 16.32 4.39 -1.91
CA ASP A 178 16.40 5.80 -1.56
C ASP A 178 15.40 6.57 -2.46
N PRO A 179 14.28 7.07 -1.91
CA PRO A 179 13.26 7.73 -2.72
C PRO A 179 13.70 9.11 -3.25
N ALA A 180 14.67 9.75 -2.58
CA ALA A 180 15.19 11.05 -2.99
C ALA A 180 16.19 10.89 -4.15
N ALA A 181 17.10 9.93 -4.01
CA ALA A 181 18.07 9.60 -5.06
C ALA A 181 17.44 8.78 -6.20
N LYS A 182 16.22 8.24 -5.99
CA LYS A 182 15.48 7.40 -6.94
C LYS A 182 16.28 6.17 -7.38
N MET A 183 16.92 5.49 -6.44
CA MET A 183 17.78 4.35 -6.72
C MET A 183 17.74 3.28 -5.64
N LEU A 184 18.07 2.06 -6.04
CA LEU A 184 18.24 0.95 -5.12
C LEU A 184 19.48 1.20 -4.24
N LYS A 185 19.29 1.17 -2.91
CA LYS A 185 20.35 1.41 -1.91
C LYS A 185 20.96 0.14 -1.37
N ALA A 186 20.13 -0.90 -1.17
CA ALA A 186 20.59 -2.17 -0.62
C ALA A 186 19.60 -3.31 -0.90
N LYS A 187 20.08 -4.54 -0.69
CA LYS A 187 19.27 -5.78 -0.68
C LYS A 187 19.59 -6.56 0.59
N ILE A 188 18.60 -7.26 1.12
CA ILE A 188 18.74 -8.16 2.27
C ILE A 188 18.19 -9.51 1.85
N ASP A 189 18.96 -10.57 2.03
CA ASP A 189 18.47 -11.93 1.90
C ASP A 189 17.67 -12.32 3.16
N ALA A 190 16.38 -11.96 3.13
CA ALA A 190 15.47 -12.12 4.27
C ALA A 190 14.85 -13.51 4.36
N LYS A 191 14.99 -14.34 3.31
CA LYS A 191 14.29 -15.63 3.19
C LYS A 191 12.77 -15.50 3.36
N ALA A 192 12.21 -14.32 3.08
CA ALA A 192 10.80 -14.00 3.24
C ALA A 192 9.97 -14.44 2.03
N VAL A 193 10.11 -15.71 1.62
CA VAL A 193 9.38 -16.27 0.50
C VAL A 193 7.88 -16.20 0.75
N GLY A 194 7.11 -15.75 -0.26
CA GLY A 194 5.69 -15.51 -0.12
C GLY A 194 5.37 -14.22 0.65
N ALA A 195 6.33 -13.28 0.77
CA ALA A 195 6.09 -11.96 1.36
C ALA A 195 4.86 -11.29 0.72
N ASN A 196 4.00 -10.70 1.56
CA ASN A 196 2.75 -10.07 1.10
C ASN A 196 2.67 -8.60 1.51
N ARG A 197 2.68 -8.27 2.79
CA ARG A 197 2.67 -6.87 3.28
C ARG A 197 3.95 -6.52 4.00
N LEU A 198 4.28 -5.25 3.97
CA LEU A 198 5.43 -4.70 4.68
C LEU A 198 5.02 -3.37 5.32
N LYS A 199 5.36 -3.17 6.60
CA LYS A 199 5.07 -1.94 7.34
C LYS A 199 6.22 -1.55 8.25
N PHE A 200 6.56 -0.26 8.27
CA PHE A 200 7.40 0.32 9.32
C PHE A 200 6.60 0.51 10.60
N THR A 201 7.25 0.35 11.75
CA THR A 201 6.71 0.83 13.02
C THR A 201 6.64 2.37 13.00
N PRO A 202 5.71 3.01 13.76
CA PRO A 202 5.57 4.47 13.77
C PRO A 202 6.84 5.22 14.16
N ASN A 203 7.71 4.61 14.98
CA ASN A 203 9.00 5.19 15.36
C ASN A 203 10.13 4.94 14.32
N GLY A 204 9.85 4.24 13.23
CA GLY A 204 10.78 3.95 12.15
C GLY A 204 11.92 2.98 12.48
N LYS A 205 11.90 2.34 13.66
CA LYS A 205 13.01 1.49 14.11
C LYS A 205 12.92 0.05 13.60
N GLN A 206 11.72 -0.42 13.30
CA GLN A 206 11.50 -1.80 12.86
C GLN A 206 10.67 -1.85 11.59
N VAL A 207 10.83 -2.92 10.83
CA VAL A 207 10.01 -3.29 9.67
C VAL A 207 9.43 -4.67 9.90
N PHE A 208 8.13 -4.78 9.66
CA PHE A 208 7.36 -6.01 9.75
C PHE A 208 7.03 -6.48 8.35
N ILE A 209 7.23 -7.76 8.06
CA ILE A 209 6.95 -8.38 6.75
C ILE A 209 6.13 -9.64 6.99
N SER A 210 4.90 -9.67 6.47
CA SER A 210 4.05 -10.86 6.52
C SER A 210 4.30 -11.77 5.32
N SER A 211 4.09 -13.07 5.49
CA SER A 211 4.18 -14.05 4.41
C SER A 211 2.90 -14.87 4.30
N LEU A 212 2.24 -14.79 3.16
CA LEU A 212 1.09 -15.64 2.83
C LEU A 212 1.47 -17.12 2.76
N ARG A 213 2.66 -17.42 2.24
CA ARG A 213 3.09 -18.81 2.04
C ARG A 213 3.42 -19.51 3.35
N THR A 214 4.20 -18.85 4.21
CA THR A 214 4.67 -19.47 5.44
C THR A 214 3.82 -19.16 6.66
N GLY A 215 3.01 -18.08 6.61
CA GLY A 215 2.24 -17.58 7.74
C GLY A 215 3.11 -16.96 8.83
N ASP A 216 4.34 -16.61 8.48
CA ASP A 216 5.28 -15.95 9.39
C ASP A 216 5.18 -14.44 9.27
N LEU A 217 5.53 -13.77 10.37
CA LEU A 217 5.80 -12.35 10.45
C LEU A 217 7.29 -12.17 10.76
N PHE A 218 8.04 -11.65 9.81
CA PHE A 218 9.45 -11.34 9.96
C PHE A 218 9.57 -9.91 10.50
N ILE A 219 10.42 -9.70 11.50
CA ILE A 219 10.66 -8.40 12.11
C ILE A 219 12.14 -8.05 11.98
N PHE A 220 12.42 -6.96 11.29
CA PHE A 220 13.77 -6.46 11.05
C PHE A 220 14.01 -5.19 11.84
N ASP A 221 15.23 -5.04 12.39
CA ASP A 221 15.74 -3.76 12.85
C ASP A 221 16.25 -2.95 11.66
N VAL A 222 15.76 -1.72 11.52
CA VAL A 222 16.04 -0.86 10.36
C VAL A 222 17.50 -0.43 10.29
N ALA A 223 18.11 -0.13 11.44
CA ALA A 223 19.49 0.39 11.49
C ALA A 223 20.50 -0.69 11.12
N SER A 224 20.39 -1.87 11.72
CA SER A 224 21.30 -3.00 11.46
C SER A 224 20.91 -3.81 10.22
N ARG A 225 19.66 -3.69 9.74
CA ARG A 225 19.07 -4.48 8.65
C ARG A 225 19.07 -5.99 8.93
N LYS A 226 19.02 -6.38 10.19
CA LYS A 226 19.00 -7.78 10.62
C LYS A 226 17.61 -8.18 11.10
N GLU A 227 17.23 -9.41 10.82
CA GLU A 227 16.07 -10.02 11.45
C GLU A 227 16.32 -10.12 12.97
N ILE A 228 15.40 -9.58 13.76
CA ILE A 228 15.48 -9.60 15.24
C ILE A 228 14.44 -10.54 15.86
N ARG A 229 13.37 -10.82 15.13
CA ARG A 229 12.30 -11.72 15.59
C ARG A 229 11.55 -12.29 14.40
N ARG A 230 11.02 -13.48 14.57
CA ARG A 230 10.06 -14.13 13.68
C ARG A 230 8.94 -14.72 14.49
N LEU A 231 7.70 -14.44 14.11
CA LEU A 231 6.51 -14.94 14.78
C LEU A 231 5.70 -15.79 13.82
N LYS A 232 5.16 -16.89 14.29
CA LYS A 232 4.16 -17.67 13.56
C LYS A 232 2.78 -17.09 13.85
N ILE A 233 2.24 -16.34 12.90
CA ILE A 233 0.91 -15.72 13.02
C ILE A 233 -0.17 -16.79 12.91
N GLY A 234 -0.17 -17.53 11.79
CA GLY A 234 -1.14 -18.54 11.46
C GLY A 234 -0.89 -19.08 10.07
N ARG A 235 -1.94 -19.42 9.32
CA ARG A 235 -1.86 -19.77 7.91
C ARG A 235 -2.22 -18.55 7.06
N GLY A 236 -1.28 -18.09 6.20
CA GLY A 236 -1.52 -16.95 5.33
C GLY A 236 -1.48 -15.62 6.09
N ALA A 237 -0.33 -15.24 6.64
CA ALA A 237 -0.16 -13.91 7.21
C ALA A 237 -0.20 -12.85 6.08
N ALA A 238 -1.20 -11.96 6.12
CA ALA A 238 -1.54 -10.97 5.09
C ALA A 238 -1.39 -9.54 5.61
N GLY A 239 -2.49 -8.77 5.63
CA GLY A 239 -2.52 -7.36 6.02
C GLY A 239 -1.82 -7.05 7.33
N ILE A 240 -1.11 -5.94 7.36
CA ILE A 240 -0.45 -5.42 8.58
C ILE A 240 -0.92 -3.98 8.80
N LEU A 241 -1.41 -3.70 10.01
CA LEU A 241 -1.77 -2.35 10.45
C LEU A 241 -1.02 -2.04 11.74
N MET A 242 -0.33 -0.90 11.79
CA MET A 242 0.30 -0.40 13.01
C MET A 242 -0.67 0.47 13.78
N ASP A 243 -0.75 0.30 15.10
CA ASP A 243 -1.44 1.24 15.97
C ASP A 243 -0.69 2.59 15.90
N PRO A 244 -1.38 3.72 15.64
CA PRO A 244 -0.72 5.02 15.55
C PRO A 244 0.05 5.44 16.80
N ASP A 245 -0.33 4.92 17.97
CA ASP A 245 0.36 5.19 19.23
C ASP A 245 1.68 4.40 19.37
N GLY A 246 1.96 3.46 18.44
CA GLY A 246 3.17 2.66 18.45
C GLY A 246 3.19 1.54 19.50
N SER A 247 2.04 1.16 20.06
CA SER A 247 1.96 0.09 21.07
C SER A 247 1.80 -1.29 20.45
N ARG A 248 1.07 -1.42 19.33
CA ARG A 248 0.65 -2.70 18.77
C ARG A 248 0.71 -2.72 17.26
N ALA A 249 0.78 -3.92 16.70
CA ALA A 249 0.47 -4.20 15.31
C ALA A 249 -0.68 -5.21 15.23
N PHE A 250 -1.49 -5.09 14.19
CA PHE A 250 -2.57 -6.00 13.83
C PHE A 250 -2.16 -6.73 12.56
N VAL A 251 -2.21 -8.06 12.56
CA VAL A 251 -1.77 -8.89 11.43
C VAL A 251 -2.87 -9.88 11.07
N ALA A 252 -3.40 -9.77 9.85
CA ALA A 252 -4.42 -10.67 9.35
C ALA A 252 -3.85 -12.08 9.10
N SER A 253 -4.58 -13.12 9.51
CA SER A 253 -4.35 -14.52 9.15
C SER A 253 -5.48 -14.97 8.24
N SER A 254 -5.27 -14.84 6.91
CA SER A 254 -6.35 -14.99 5.93
C SER A 254 -6.97 -16.38 5.92
N ALA A 255 -6.18 -17.43 6.05
CA ALA A 255 -6.69 -18.80 6.02
C ALA A 255 -7.23 -19.31 7.38
N ASP A 256 -7.05 -18.54 8.46
CA ASP A 256 -7.51 -18.91 9.80
C ASP A 256 -8.59 -17.95 10.33
N ASN A 257 -8.98 -16.91 9.57
CA ASN A 257 -10.10 -16.02 9.85
C ASN A 257 -9.94 -15.23 11.17
N PHE A 258 -8.74 -14.83 11.52
CA PHE A 258 -8.48 -13.98 12.67
C PHE A 258 -7.48 -12.87 12.36
N VAL A 259 -7.42 -11.87 13.23
CA VAL A 259 -6.39 -10.84 13.27
C VAL A 259 -5.58 -11.02 14.54
N ALA A 260 -4.28 -11.27 14.42
CA ALA A 260 -3.36 -11.33 15.56
C ALA A 260 -2.99 -9.93 16.02
N ILE A 261 -2.91 -9.73 17.34
CA ILE A 261 -2.39 -8.51 17.97
C ILE A 261 -0.98 -8.80 18.46
N VAL A 262 -0.02 -8.05 17.96
CA VAL A 262 1.40 -8.13 18.33
C VAL A 262 1.77 -6.88 19.13
N ASP A 263 2.29 -7.08 20.35
CA ASP A 263 2.85 -6.00 21.15
C ASP A 263 4.21 -5.57 20.59
N LEU A 264 4.36 -4.26 20.28
CA LEU A 264 5.58 -3.74 19.63
C LEU A 264 6.79 -3.62 20.56
N LYS A 265 6.59 -3.73 21.87
CA LYS A 265 7.69 -3.69 22.85
C LYS A 265 8.27 -5.08 23.10
N SER A 266 7.42 -6.07 23.36
CA SER A 266 7.85 -7.45 23.63
C SER A 266 8.07 -8.25 22.35
N LEU A 267 7.50 -7.83 21.22
CA LEU A 267 7.45 -8.56 19.95
C LEU A 267 6.82 -9.95 20.12
N GLU A 268 5.69 -10.01 20.82
CA GLU A 268 4.93 -11.23 21.08
C GLU A 268 3.47 -11.06 20.68
N ILE A 269 2.84 -12.17 20.29
CA ILE A 269 1.38 -12.20 20.04
C ILE A 269 0.68 -12.18 21.39
N THR A 270 -0.10 -11.13 21.65
CA THR A 270 -0.81 -10.95 22.93
C THR A 270 -2.28 -11.36 22.86
N ASN A 271 -2.87 -11.30 21.66
CA ASN A 271 -4.28 -11.66 21.48
C ASN A 271 -4.58 -12.02 20.02
N ARG A 272 -5.78 -12.57 19.80
CA ARG A 272 -6.35 -12.83 18.47
C ARG A 272 -7.81 -12.38 18.48
N LEU A 273 -8.22 -11.74 17.41
CA LEU A 273 -9.59 -11.29 17.18
C LEU A 273 -10.22 -12.17 16.12
N ASP A 274 -11.28 -12.89 16.44
CA ASP A 274 -12.06 -13.59 15.43
C ASP A 274 -12.77 -12.56 14.53
N VAL A 275 -12.60 -12.74 13.22
CA VAL A 275 -13.16 -11.86 12.20
C VAL A 275 -13.87 -12.70 11.13
N GLY A 276 -14.47 -12.04 10.15
CA GLY A 276 -15.05 -12.73 9.00
C GLY A 276 -14.00 -13.52 8.19
N PRO A 277 -14.45 -14.33 7.22
CA PRO A 277 -13.55 -15.17 6.43
C PRO A 277 -12.56 -14.33 5.59
N VAL A 278 -11.35 -14.87 5.46
CA VAL A 278 -10.28 -14.35 4.60
C VAL A 278 -9.96 -12.87 4.86
N PRO A 279 -9.61 -12.46 6.10
CA PRO A 279 -9.19 -11.09 6.37
C PRO A 279 -7.92 -10.75 5.59
N ASP A 280 -7.89 -9.54 4.99
CA ASP A 280 -6.74 -9.00 4.24
C ASP A 280 -6.46 -7.56 4.68
N GLY A 281 -6.86 -6.55 3.90
CA GLY A 281 -6.60 -5.14 4.20
C GLY A 281 -7.21 -4.68 5.54
N LEU A 282 -6.45 -3.87 6.26
CA LEU A 282 -6.81 -3.32 7.57
C LEU A 282 -6.64 -1.80 7.56
N ALA A 283 -7.58 -1.08 8.16
CA ALA A 283 -7.50 0.37 8.28
C ALA A 283 -7.84 0.84 9.68
N TRP A 284 -7.28 1.97 10.01
CA TRP A 284 -7.55 2.70 11.24
C TRP A 284 -8.56 3.82 10.98
N ALA A 285 -9.63 3.86 11.73
CA ALA A 285 -10.59 4.95 11.71
C ALA A 285 -10.60 5.66 13.06
N ILE A 286 -10.34 6.95 13.06
CA ILE A 286 -10.49 7.78 14.26
C ILE A 286 -12.00 8.00 14.44
N ARG A 287 -12.55 7.58 15.58
CA ARG A 287 -13.95 7.92 15.90
C ARG A 287 -14.04 9.43 16.14
N PRO A 288 -15.02 10.12 15.52
CA PRO A 288 -15.28 11.53 15.78
C PRO A 288 -15.72 11.77 17.22
#